data_71050dc9a55ef0f5d4337f1ee48a61bc
#
_entry.id   71050dc9a55ef0f5d4337f1ee48a61bc
#
_cell.length_a   1.000
_cell.length_b   1.000
_cell.length_c   1.000
_cell.angle_alpha   90.00
_cell.angle_beta   90.00
_cell.angle_gamma   90.00
#
_symmetry.space_group_name_H-M   'P 1'
#
loop_
_entity.id
_entity.type
_entity.pdbx_description
1 polymer ?
#
loop_
_entity_poly.entity_id
_entity_poly.type
_entity_poly.pdbx_seq_one_letter_code
_entity_poly.pdbx_strand_id
1 'polypeptide(L)'
;TYRYEQQLYDLYASPQSITNSRNKEYVLAEILSSLAVKLGAKAVLIDLRAGISEYSAPLLLDPRVKKYCVTSTSSQSVIGTKKILNFISKGLDIDSTTLLPTILLSMVPKEFPQNEKEAIKEVMISCFKTTEDNEELFDNMVIELPFASELIHLTSLQQILFTLKDREMYETIYKLVEQNYKSIDKEGTFYSEEQHRIVLKQIYEFANNQITAEANGAEELLLTEPIKNLCGRFNYQIPTTIVQGAKGSGKTFLYRQLIEQKSWRHFCSKIDSKKLNSEDGYFIPVLAPQNISKIKTLLDDCIDSVNNSLDFANVSRSVYVDNAYKLSVLNTGDMDWMKLWESIFVSSIDKNLSSLSELNDKLMKINKSVIFLIDGLEEIFKTVSADEWQQKAIEVLCQGILNTLASKYENIGLIVFLRSDMAQNAITVNYEQFRQTFDYAELKWSSEEALKLAVWLVDQAVPDFFRESV
;
A
#
# COMPACT_ATOMS: atom_id res chain seq x y z
N THR A 1 -15.05 19.31 6.02
CA THR A 1 -13.75 18.89 5.45
C THR A 1 -12.78 20.05 5.28
N TYR A 2 -13.25 21.31 5.25
CA TYR A 2 -12.41 22.50 5.02
C TYR A 2 -11.99 23.25 6.30
N ARG A 3 -12.21 22.69 7.50
CA ARG A 3 -11.89 23.35 8.79
C ARG A 3 -10.40 23.32 9.19
N TYR A 4 -9.55 22.60 8.44
CA TYR A 4 -8.14 22.40 8.80
C TYR A 4 -7.18 22.82 7.68
N GLU A 5 -7.39 24.02 7.11
CA GLU A 5 -6.60 24.51 5.97
C GLU A 5 -5.08 24.52 6.26
N GLN A 6 -4.68 25.01 7.43
CA GLN A 6 -3.28 25.13 7.80
C GLN A 6 -2.62 23.76 8.04
N GLN A 7 -3.34 22.86 8.70
CA GLN A 7 -2.82 21.50 8.96
C GLN A 7 -2.73 20.63 7.70
N LEU A 8 -3.57 20.87 6.69
CA LEU A 8 -3.46 20.19 5.39
C LEU A 8 -2.21 20.66 4.63
N TYR A 9 -1.90 21.95 4.68
CA TYR A 9 -0.66 22.49 4.08
C TYR A 9 0.58 22.00 4.81
N ASP A 10 0.55 21.91 6.15
CA ASP A 10 1.67 21.44 6.96
C ASP A 10 1.92 19.93 6.80
N LEU A 11 0.87 19.13 6.56
CA LEU A 11 0.97 17.67 6.36
C LEU A 11 1.43 17.29 4.95
N TYR A 12 1.08 18.08 3.92
CA TYR A 12 1.28 17.70 2.52
C TYR A 12 2.28 18.56 1.75
N ALA A 13 2.62 19.70 2.28
CA ALA A 13 3.48 20.67 1.62
C ALA A 13 4.70 21.05 2.46
N SER A 14 5.25 20.12 3.23
CA SER A 14 6.60 20.35 3.74
C SER A 14 7.55 20.36 2.54
N PRO A 15 8.10 21.52 2.14
CA PRO A 15 9.11 21.58 1.08
C PRO A 15 10.28 20.64 1.34
N GLN A 16 10.50 20.28 2.60
CA GLN A 16 11.57 19.37 3.02
C GLN A 16 11.33 17.91 2.59
N SER A 17 10.10 17.44 2.48
CA SER A 17 9.83 16.10 1.93
C SER A 17 10.02 16.04 0.41
N ILE A 18 9.87 17.16 -0.28
CA ILE A 18 10.07 17.30 -1.72
C ILE A 18 11.56 17.57 -2.04
N THR A 19 12.28 18.27 -1.17
CA THR A 19 13.68 18.70 -1.38
C THR A 19 14.73 17.82 -0.70
N ASN A 20 14.36 16.90 0.16
CA ASN A 20 15.33 16.01 0.85
C ASN A 20 15.92 14.89 -0.02
N SER A 21 15.43 14.66 -1.22
CA SER A 21 16.18 13.87 -2.20
C SER A 21 17.18 14.79 -2.91
N ARG A 22 18.35 14.91 -2.35
CA ARG A 22 19.49 15.68 -2.85
C ARG A 22 19.86 15.38 -4.31
N ASN A 23 19.03 15.54 -5.30
CA ASN A 23 19.30 15.55 -6.74
C ASN A 23 18.15 15.06 -7.64
N LYS A 24 16.95 14.75 -7.15
CA LYS A 24 15.86 14.24 -8.01
C LYS A 24 14.49 14.79 -7.56
N GLU A 25 14.24 16.06 -7.86
CA GLU A 25 13.01 16.75 -7.44
C GLU A 25 11.72 16.17 -8.05
N TYR A 26 11.79 15.42 -9.17
CA TYR A 26 10.62 14.97 -9.91
C TYR A 26 10.71 13.51 -10.36
N VAL A 27 11.14 12.62 -9.47
CA VAL A 27 11.38 11.19 -9.76
C VAL A 27 10.12 10.48 -10.30
N LEU A 28 8.94 10.85 -9.82
CA LEU A 28 7.69 10.20 -10.24
C LEU A 28 7.41 10.46 -11.74
N ALA A 29 7.57 11.68 -12.21
CA ALA A 29 7.38 11.99 -13.62
C ALA A 29 8.43 11.29 -14.50
N GLU A 30 9.68 11.18 -14.03
CA GLU A 30 10.74 10.44 -14.73
C GLU A 30 10.44 8.95 -14.85
N ILE A 31 10.02 8.31 -13.77
CA ILE A 31 9.63 6.89 -13.78
C ILE A 31 8.48 6.66 -14.75
N LEU A 32 7.42 7.49 -14.68
CA LEU A 32 6.26 7.37 -15.56
C LEU A 32 6.63 7.63 -17.02
N SER A 33 7.51 8.61 -17.29
CA SER A 33 8.01 8.88 -18.63
C SER A 33 8.86 7.73 -19.19
N SER A 34 9.77 7.19 -18.37
CA SER A 34 10.60 6.04 -18.75
C SER A 34 9.76 4.79 -19.02
N LEU A 35 8.76 4.55 -18.18
CA LEU A 35 7.79 3.47 -18.38
C LEU A 35 6.99 3.65 -19.68
N ALA A 36 6.53 4.88 -19.94
CA ALA A 36 5.80 5.21 -21.17
C ALA A 36 6.63 4.95 -22.43
N VAL A 37 7.89 5.40 -22.44
CA VAL A 37 8.81 5.16 -23.55
C VAL A 37 8.98 3.67 -23.81
N LYS A 38 9.22 2.87 -22.77
CA LYS A 38 9.36 1.42 -22.89
C LYS A 38 8.10 0.71 -23.39
N LEU A 39 6.94 1.20 -22.98
CA LEU A 39 5.64 0.71 -23.46
C LEU A 39 5.26 1.28 -24.85
N GLY A 40 6.10 2.12 -25.46
CA GLY A 40 5.79 2.82 -26.72
C GLY A 40 4.56 3.72 -26.61
N ALA A 41 4.23 4.15 -25.41
CA ALA A 41 3.13 5.07 -25.21
C ALA A 41 3.54 6.47 -25.70
N LYS A 42 2.67 7.09 -26.51
CA LYS A 42 2.93 8.46 -27.02
C LYS A 42 2.56 9.54 -26.01
N ALA A 43 1.75 9.22 -25.02
CA ALA A 43 1.34 10.12 -23.94
C ALA A 43 1.02 9.34 -22.67
N VAL A 44 1.25 9.95 -21.52
CA VAL A 44 0.83 9.46 -20.20
C VAL A 44 -0.23 10.39 -19.67
N LEU A 45 -1.43 9.86 -19.42
CA LEU A 45 -2.50 10.58 -18.74
C LEU A 45 -2.55 10.10 -17.28
N ILE A 46 -2.41 11.05 -16.36
CA ILE A 46 -2.41 10.77 -14.93
C ILE A 46 -3.69 11.36 -14.34
N ASP A 47 -4.62 10.50 -13.92
CA ASP A 47 -5.83 10.92 -13.21
C ASP A 47 -5.52 11.06 -11.71
N LEU A 48 -5.51 12.30 -11.23
CA LEU A 48 -5.25 12.63 -9.83
C LEU A 48 -6.56 12.77 -9.08
N ARG A 49 -6.64 12.19 -7.89
CA ARG A 49 -7.78 12.41 -6.99
C ARG A 49 -7.92 13.90 -6.66
N ALA A 50 -9.16 14.33 -6.40
CA ALA A 50 -9.44 15.70 -5.98
C ALA A 50 -8.65 16.06 -4.71
N GLY A 51 -7.98 17.22 -4.75
CA GLY A 51 -7.16 17.73 -3.65
C GLY A 51 -5.66 17.59 -3.88
N ILE A 52 -4.90 18.05 -2.88
CA ILE A 52 -3.44 17.97 -2.85
C ILE A 52 -3.06 16.78 -1.97
N SER A 53 -2.24 15.89 -2.49
CA SER A 53 -1.71 14.72 -1.79
C SER A 53 -0.20 14.62 -1.99
N GLU A 54 0.46 13.75 -1.27
CA GLU A 54 1.89 13.46 -1.44
C GLU A 54 2.28 13.10 -2.88
N TYR A 55 1.33 12.63 -3.69
CA TYR A 55 1.54 12.22 -5.10
C TYR A 55 1.18 13.30 -6.09
N SER A 56 0.06 13.97 -5.82
CA SER A 56 -0.37 15.05 -6.68
C SER A 56 0.58 16.23 -6.58
N ALA A 57 1.14 16.51 -5.40
CA ALA A 57 2.03 17.66 -5.19
C ALA A 57 3.27 17.65 -6.10
N PRO A 58 4.10 16.58 -6.20
CA PRO A 58 5.23 16.56 -7.10
C PRO A 58 4.85 16.72 -8.58
N LEU A 59 3.73 16.10 -9.00
CA LEU A 59 3.26 16.21 -10.39
C LEU A 59 2.67 17.58 -10.70
N LEU A 60 2.02 18.22 -9.73
CA LEU A 60 1.49 19.58 -9.88
C LEU A 60 2.61 20.63 -9.95
N LEU A 61 3.76 20.39 -9.31
CA LEU A 61 4.91 21.30 -9.30
C LEU A 61 5.94 20.99 -10.37
N ASP A 62 5.90 19.82 -11.01
CA ASP A 62 6.84 19.48 -12.08
C ASP A 62 6.58 20.35 -13.33
N PRO A 63 7.52 21.20 -13.76
CA PRO A 63 7.33 22.08 -14.91
C PRO A 63 7.17 21.32 -16.24
N ARG A 64 7.60 20.07 -16.30
CA ARG A 64 7.54 19.21 -17.51
C ARG A 64 6.16 18.58 -17.71
N VAL A 65 5.34 18.54 -16.64
CA VAL A 65 4.01 17.94 -16.66
C VAL A 65 2.98 19.01 -17.02
N LYS A 66 2.22 18.79 -18.10
CA LYS A 66 1.08 19.65 -18.44
C LYS A 66 -0.09 19.34 -17.51
N LYS A 67 -0.67 20.38 -16.92
CA LYS A 67 -1.70 20.28 -15.89
C LYS A 67 -3.07 20.66 -16.46
N TYR A 68 -4.06 19.82 -16.19
CA TYR A 68 -5.47 20.09 -16.47
C TYR A 68 -6.26 20.07 -15.16
N CYS A 69 -6.83 21.19 -14.79
CA CYS A 69 -7.67 21.31 -13.59
C CYS A 69 -9.13 21.30 -14.01
N VAL A 70 -9.84 20.22 -13.72
CA VAL A 70 -11.27 20.11 -14.01
C VAL A 70 -12.08 20.67 -12.84
N THR A 71 -12.95 21.62 -13.10
CA THR A 71 -13.84 22.25 -12.11
C THR A 71 -15.26 22.38 -12.68
N SER A 72 -16.24 22.55 -11.80
CA SER A 72 -17.62 22.88 -12.19
C SER A 72 -17.97 24.31 -11.73
N THR A 73 -19.16 24.78 -12.11
CA THR A 73 -19.67 26.11 -11.72
C THR A 73 -20.07 26.20 -10.25
N SER A 74 -20.04 25.11 -9.48
CA SER A 74 -20.41 25.14 -8.07
C SER A 74 -19.36 25.88 -7.22
N SER A 75 -19.80 26.68 -6.27
CA SER A 75 -18.90 27.44 -5.39
C SER A 75 -17.86 26.58 -4.68
N GLN A 76 -18.24 25.37 -4.27
CA GLN A 76 -17.33 24.43 -3.62
C GLN A 76 -16.20 23.98 -4.57
N SER A 77 -16.54 23.69 -5.83
CA SER A 77 -15.57 23.26 -6.85
C SER A 77 -14.62 24.42 -7.20
N VAL A 78 -15.17 25.61 -7.39
CA VAL A 78 -14.39 26.84 -7.67
C VAL A 78 -13.41 27.15 -6.55
N ILE A 79 -13.85 27.13 -5.29
CA ILE A 79 -12.98 27.35 -4.13
C ILE A 79 -11.89 26.27 -4.02
N GLY A 80 -12.25 25.01 -4.24
CA GLY A 80 -11.29 23.89 -4.23
C GLY A 80 -10.22 24.05 -5.31
N THR A 81 -10.62 24.36 -6.53
CA THR A 81 -9.70 24.60 -7.65
C THR A 81 -8.81 25.82 -7.40
N LYS A 82 -9.35 26.93 -6.90
CA LYS A 82 -8.56 28.10 -6.51
C LYS A 82 -7.43 27.75 -5.55
N LYS A 83 -7.67 26.85 -4.57
CA LYS A 83 -6.63 26.42 -3.63
C LYS A 83 -5.51 25.66 -4.34
N ILE A 84 -5.86 24.76 -5.26
CA ILE A 84 -4.88 24.01 -6.07
C ILE A 84 -4.07 24.97 -6.94
N LEU A 85 -4.72 25.92 -7.61
CA LEU A 85 -4.04 26.91 -8.45
C LEU A 85 -3.09 27.79 -7.65
N ASN A 86 -3.51 28.25 -6.46
CA ASN A 86 -2.64 28.99 -5.55
C ASN A 86 -1.43 28.17 -5.06
N PHE A 87 -1.62 26.87 -4.87
CA PHE A 87 -0.50 25.96 -4.55
C PHE A 87 0.48 25.88 -5.70
N ILE A 88 -0.01 25.67 -6.93
CA ILE A 88 0.81 25.62 -8.12
C ILE A 88 1.55 26.94 -8.35
N SER A 89 0.86 28.09 -8.25
CA SER A 89 1.45 29.40 -8.50
C SER A 89 2.55 29.79 -7.49
N LYS A 90 2.45 29.31 -6.26
CA LYS A 90 3.47 29.53 -5.22
C LYS A 90 4.68 28.61 -5.33
N GLY A 91 4.51 27.45 -5.94
CA GLY A 91 5.55 26.43 -6.04
C GLY A 91 6.29 26.44 -7.39
N LEU A 92 5.81 27.17 -8.38
CA LEU A 92 6.46 27.34 -9.69
C LEU A 92 7.05 28.75 -9.80
N ASP A 93 8.29 28.82 -10.22
CA ASP A 93 8.87 30.08 -10.74
C ASP A 93 8.22 30.34 -12.11
N ILE A 94 7.28 31.28 -12.14
CA ILE A 94 6.52 31.60 -13.34
C ILE A 94 7.34 32.55 -14.20
N ASP A 95 7.86 32.04 -15.30
CA ASP A 95 8.50 32.81 -16.35
C ASP A 95 7.73 32.65 -17.68
N SER A 96 8.19 33.29 -18.72
CA SER A 96 7.58 33.25 -20.07
C SER A 96 7.57 31.86 -20.71
N THR A 97 8.31 30.89 -20.17
CA THR A 97 8.39 29.50 -20.65
C THR A 97 7.58 28.53 -19.83
N THR A 98 7.04 28.98 -18.70
CA THR A 98 6.30 28.11 -17.77
C THR A 98 4.95 27.70 -18.33
N LEU A 99 4.70 26.40 -18.38
CA LEU A 99 3.42 25.83 -18.79
C LEU A 99 2.35 26.09 -17.69
N LEU A 100 1.53 27.09 -17.90
CA LEU A 100 0.39 27.36 -17.04
C LEU A 100 -0.64 26.22 -17.09
N PRO A 101 -1.33 25.94 -15.98
CA PRO A 101 -2.40 24.93 -15.98
C PRO A 101 -3.56 25.35 -16.87
N THR A 102 -4.10 24.42 -17.63
CA THR A 102 -5.37 24.61 -18.35
C THR A 102 -6.53 24.25 -17.44
N ILE A 103 -7.51 25.13 -17.29
CA ILE A 103 -8.68 24.92 -16.45
C ILE A 103 -9.86 24.55 -17.35
N LEU A 104 -10.42 23.37 -17.12
CA LEU A 104 -11.62 22.90 -17.80
C LEU A 104 -12.82 23.18 -16.92
N LEU A 105 -13.56 24.24 -17.23
CA LEU A 105 -14.83 24.56 -16.56
C LEU A 105 -15.91 23.64 -17.17
N SER A 106 -16.15 22.54 -16.51
CA SER A 106 -17.01 21.46 -17.00
C SER A 106 -18.44 21.56 -16.44
N MET A 107 -19.36 20.85 -17.10
CA MET A 107 -20.78 20.80 -16.73
C MET A 107 -21.44 22.18 -16.69
N VAL A 108 -21.05 23.09 -17.58
CA VAL A 108 -21.62 24.44 -17.62
C VAL A 108 -23.04 24.35 -18.16
N PRO A 109 -24.08 24.70 -17.36
CA PRO A 109 -25.45 24.73 -17.85
C PRO A 109 -25.64 25.74 -18.98
N LYS A 110 -26.51 25.46 -19.96
CA LYS A 110 -26.77 26.37 -21.09
C LYS A 110 -27.24 27.75 -20.64
N GLU A 111 -28.01 27.82 -19.56
CA GLU A 111 -28.58 29.05 -19.01
C GLU A 111 -27.75 29.69 -17.91
N PHE A 112 -26.48 29.23 -17.75
CA PHE A 112 -25.62 29.80 -16.72
C PHE A 112 -25.24 31.24 -17.06
N PRO A 113 -25.44 32.21 -16.13
CA PRO A 113 -25.25 33.64 -16.40
C PRO A 113 -23.83 33.98 -16.85
N GLN A 114 -23.68 34.78 -17.90
CA GLN A 114 -22.38 35.12 -18.48
C GLN A 114 -21.50 35.90 -17.48
N ASN A 115 -22.10 36.82 -16.71
CA ASN A 115 -21.37 37.57 -15.69
C ASN A 115 -20.79 36.67 -14.57
N GLU A 116 -21.47 35.57 -14.23
CA GLU A 116 -20.97 34.60 -13.25
C GLU A 116 -19.85 33.76 -13.84
N LYS A 117 -19.91 33.42 -15.14
CA LYS A 117 -18.82 32.73 -15.82
C LYS A 117 -17.55 33.58 -15.84
N GLU A 118 -17.67 34.86 -16.19
CA GLU A 118 -16.53 35.77 -16.22
C GLU A 118 -15.94 35.95 -14.80
N ALA A 119 -16.78 36.07 -13.79
CA ALA A 119 -16.31 36.14 -12.40
C ALA A 119 -15.52 34.88 -11.99
N ILE A 120 -15.96 33.65 -12.41
CA ILE A 120 -15.24 32.42 -12.16
C ILE A 120 -13.88 32.43 -12.88
N LYS A 121 -13.83 32.83 -14.15
CA LYS A 121 -12.59 32.94 -14.93
C LYS A 121 -11.60 33.91 -14.28
N GLU A 122 -12.07 35.09 -13.88
CA GLU A 122 -11.25 36.07 -13.19
C GLU A 122 -10.64 35.53 -11.90
N VAL A 123 -11.45 34.82 -11.09
CA VAL A 123 -10.98 34.17 -9.86
C VAL A 123 -9.87 33.16 -10.14
N MET A 124 -9.96 32.40 -11.22
CA MET A 124 -8.94 31.41 -11.59
C MET A 124 -7.68 32.06 -12.10
N ILE A 125 -7.80 33.02 -13.02
CA ILE A 125 -6.68 33.77 -13.60
C ILE A 125 -5.94 34.56 -12.53
N SER A 126 -6.66 35.16 -11.57
CA SER A 126 -6.06 35.96 -10.49
C SER A 126 -5.04 35.19 -9.62
N CYS A 127 -5.07 33.85 -9.64
CA CYS A 127 -4.08 33.04 -8.92
C CYS A 127 -2.66 33.13 -9.51
N PHE A 128 -2.54 33.57 -10.78
CA PHE A 128 -1.26 33.64 -11.53
C PHE A 128 -0.88 35.06 -11.96
N LYS A 129 -1.75 36.05 -11.77
CA LYS A 129 -1.42 37.45 -12.09
C LYS A 129 -0.32 37.94 -11.15
N THR A 130 0.89 38.08 -11.71
CA THR A 130 1.94 38.96 -11.20
C THR A 130 1.89 40.25 -12.02
N THR A 131 2.04 41.40 -11.37
CA THR A 131 2.06 42.72 -11.93
C THR A 131 2.66 42.80 -13.33
N GLU A 132 1.85 43.32 -14.28
CA GLU A 132 2.23 43.80 -15.61
C GLU A 132 2.46 42.78 -16.72
N ASP A 133 1.64 42.91 -17.77
CA ASP A 133 1.98 42.70 -19.19
C ASP A 133 1.85 41.33 -19.87
N ASN A 134 0.92 40.42 -19.52
CA ASN A 134 0.64 39.36 -20.50
C ASN A 134 -0.82 38.88 -20.45
N GLU A 135 -1.77 39.73 -20.85
CA GLU A 135 -3.16 39.30 -21.01
C GLU A 135 -3.31 38.14 -22.01
N GLU A 136 -2.51 38.12 -23.09
CA GLU A 136 -2.53 37.05 -24.09
C GLU A 136 -2.19 35.64 -23.56
N LEU A 137 -1.40 35.56 -22.49
CA LEU A 137 -1.07 34.25 -21.85
C LEU A 137 -2.27 33.61 -21.14
N PHE A 138 -3.25 34.39 -20.76
CA PHE A 138 -4.41 33.94 -19.99
C PHE A 138 -5.65 33.68 -20.84
N ASP A 139 -5.69 34.13 -22.10
CA ASP A 139 -6.86 34.02 -22.98
C ASP A 139 -7.36 32.58 -23.18
N ASN A 140 -6.48 31.61 -23.15
CA ASN A 140 -6.79 30.18 -23.33
C ASN A 140 -6.64 29.36 -22.05
N MET A 141 -6.47 30.00 -20.89
CA MET A 141 -6.27 29.28 -19.64
C MET A 141 -7.53 28.57 -19.15
N VAL A 142 -8.71 29.15 -19.38
CA VAL A 142 -10.00 28.59 -18.98
C VAL A 142 -10.83 28.20 -20.19
N ILE A 143 -11.10 26.92 -20.32
CA ILE A 143 -11.90 26.33 -21.41
C ILE A 143 -13.20 25.84 -20.88
N GLU A 144 -14.31 26.23 -21.52
CA GLU A 144 -15.66 25.83 -21.13
C GLU A 144 -16.06 24.52 -21.81
N LEU A 145 -16.61 23.58 -21.03
CA LEU A 145 -17.22 22.35 -21.49
C LEU A 145 -18.69 22.36 -21.08
N PRO A 146 -19.64 22.43 -22.04
CA PRO A 146 -21.05 22.51 -21.74
C PRO A 146 -21.56 21.21 -21.09
N PHE A 147 -22.62 21.32 -20.30
CA PHE A 147 -23.30 20.17 -19.74
C PHE A 147 -24.01 19.38 -20.84
N ALA A 148 -23.74 18.07 -20.87
CA ALA A 148 -24.37 17.11 -21.79
C ALA A 148 -24.99 15.99 -20.96
N SER A 149 -26.32 16.04 -20.79
CA SER A 149 -27.08 15.04 -20.02
C SER A 149 -26.94 13.61 -20.57
N GLU A 150 -26.74 13.51 -21.87
CA GLU A 150 -26.57 12.23 -22.57
C GLU A 150 -25.35 11.43 -22.14
N LEU A 151 -24.34 12.10 -21.58
CA LEU A 151 -23.11 11.46 -21.13
C LEU A 151 -23.24 10.79 -19.75
N ILE A 152 -24.28 11.15 -18.96
CA ILE A 152 -24.41 10.70 -17.56
C ILE A 152 -24.53 9.17 -17.44
N HIS A 153 -25.14 8.52 -18.41
CA HIS A 153 -25.46 7.09 -18.36
C HIS A 153 -24.55 6.23 -19.25
N LEU A 154 -23.54 6.82 -19.89
CA LEU A 154 -22.67 6.09 -20.79
C LEU A 154 -21.55 5.41 -20.01
N THR A 155 -21.32 4.13 -20.29
CA THR A 155 -20.37 3.28 -19.57
C THR A 155 -19.16 2.89 -20.41
N SER A 156 -19.20 3.10 -21.74
CA SER A 156 -18.09 2.77 -22.61
C SER A 156 -17.53 3.99 -23.35
N LEU A 157 -16.21 4.02 -23.54
CA LEU A 157 -15.54 5.08 -24.29
C LEU A 157 -16.06 5.19 -25.73
N GLN A 158 -16.39 4.07 -26.38
CA GLN A 158 -16.94 4.06 -27.72
C GLN A 158 -18.30 4.77 -27.81
N GLN A 159 -19.19 4.51 -26.84
CA GLN A 159 -20.48 5.20 -26.76
C GLN A 159 -20.30 6.69 -26.52
N ILE A 160 -19.37 7.07 -25.64
CA ILE A 160 -19.05 8.48 -25.36
C ILE A 160 -18.57 9.18 -26.63
N LEU A 161 -17.60 8.60 -27.35
CA LEU A 161 -17.05 9.18 -28.57
C LEU A 161 -18.12 9.30 -29.66
N PHE A 162 -18.98 8.27 -29.83
CA PHE A 162 -20.07 8.31 -30.79
C PHE A 162 -21.08 9.42 -30.46
N THR A 163 -21.44 9.59 -29.17
CA THR A 163 -22.39 10.61 -28.72
C THR A 163 -21.81 12.03 -28.85
N LEU A 164 -20.49 12.18 -28.64
CA LEU A 164 -19.82 13.48 -28.72
C LEU A 164 -19.51 13.94 -30.14
N LYS A 165 -19.39 13.03 -31.13
CA LYS A 165 -18.84 13.27 -32.47
C LYS A 165 -19.40 14.50 -33.17
N ASP A 166 -20.68 14.80 -33.00
CA ASP A 166 -21.38 15.91 -33.65
C ASP A 166 -21.65 17.10 -32.69
N ARG A 167 -20.88 17.18 -31.57
CA ARG A 167 -21.06 18.21 -30.54
C ARG A 167 -19.87 19.17 -30.53
N GLU A 168 -20.13 20.42 -30.17
CA GLU A 168 -19.12 21.46 -29.96
C GLU A 168 -18.05 21.03 -28.95
N MET A 169 -18.46 20.29 -27.91
CA MET A 169 -17.55 19.72 -26.92
C MET A 169 -16.49 18.80 -27.56
N TYR A 170 -16.85 18.03 -28.60
CA TYR A 170 -15.92 17.18 -29.33
C TYR A 170 -14.81 17.99 -29.97
N GLU A 171 -15.17 19.06 -30.69
CA GLU A 171 -14.20 19.97 -31.32
C GLU A 171 -13.26 20.59 -30.30
N THR A 172 -13.78 21.00 -29.15
CA THR A 172 -12.99 21.57 -28.06
C THR A 172 -11.98 20.56 -27.51
N ILE A 173 -12.43 19.33 -27.21
CA ILE A 173 -11.56 18.25 -26.72
C ILE A 173 -10.57 17.85 -27.80
N TYR A 174 -11.00 17.74 -29.06
CA TYR A 174 -10.15 17.38 -30.18
C TYR A 174 -8.99 18.39 -30.35
N LYS A 175 -9.27 19.69 -30.30
CA LYS A 175 -8.24 20.75 -30.35
C LYS A 175 -7.23 20.63 -29.19
N LEU A 176 -7.70 20.35 -27.98
CA LEU A 176 -6.84 20.10 -26.83
C LEU A 176 -5.89 18.92 -27.05
N VAL A 177 -6.43 17.82 -27.60
CA VAL A 177 -5.62 16.63 -27.92
C VAL A 177 -4.65 16.92 -29.03
N GLU A 178 -5.07 17.59 -30.12
CA GLU A 178 -4.22 17.91 -31.26
C GLU A 178 -3.04 18.82 -30.88
N GLN A 179 -3.29 19.84 -30.05
CA GLN A 179 -2.23 20.73 -29.56
C GLN A 179 -1.16 19.98 -28.77
N ASN A 180 -1.55 18.92 -28.05
CA ASN A 180 -0.60 18.09 -27.30
C ASN A 180 0.12 17.07 -28.18
N TYR A 181 -0.54 16.57 -29.23
CA TYR A 181 0.02 15.54 -30.09
C TYR A 181 1.11 16.05 -31.04
N LYS A 182 1.02 17.30 -31.49
CA LYS A 182 2.03 17.93 -32.35
C LYS A 182 3.39 18.13 -31.70
N SER A 183 3.48 18.01 -30.36
CA SER A 183 4.73 18.16 -29.62
C SER A 183 5.52 16.85 -29.42
N ILE A 184 5.03 15.70 -29.94
CA ILE A 184 5.51 14.36 -29.58
C ILE A 184 6.36 13.69 -30.67
N ASP A 185 6.65 14.36 -31.77
CA ASP A 185 7.54 13.82 -32.81
C ASP A 185 9.02 13.83 -32.40
N LYS A 186 9.39 12.90 -31.50
CA LYS A 186 10.77 12.47 -31.29
C LYS A 186 10.84 10.95 -31.40
N GLU A 187 11.67 10.49 -32.35
CA GLU A 187 11.98 9.08 -32.60
C GLU A 187 12.53 8.41 -31.32
N GLY A 188 11.74 7.56 -30.70
CA GLY A 188 12.17 6.57 -29.72
C GLY A 188 12.12 5.18 -30.35
N THR A 189 12.97 4.27 -29.94
CA THR A 189 12.90 2.84 -30.28
C THR A 189 11.60 2.27 -29.70
N PHE A 190 10.61 2.09 -30.55
CA PHE A 190 9.28 1.60 -30.14
C PHE A 190 9.22 0.09 -30.27
N TYR A 191 8.69 -0.58 -29.26
CA TYR A 191 8.19 -1.94 -29.42
C TYR A 191 7.10 -1.96 -30.51
N SER A 192 7.06 -3.01 -31.31
CA SER A 192 5.93 -3.22 -32.25
C SER A 192 4.62 -3.40 -31.43
N GLU A 193 3.45 -3.12 -32.06
CA GLU A 193 2.15 -3.34 -31.39
C GLU A 193 2.00 -4.76 -30.84
N GLU A 194 2.60 -5.74 -31.50
CA GLU A 194 2.58 -7.13 -31.08
C GLU A 194 3.46 -7.37 -29.84
N GLN A 195 4.64 -6.76 -29.79
CA GLN A 195 5.50 -6.80 -28.60
C GLN A 195 4.84 -6.13 -27.38
N HIS A 196 4.15 -4.99 -27.58
CA HIS A 196 3.36 -4.36 -26.52
C HIS A 196 2.27 -5.28 -25.96
N ARG A 197 1.53 -5.94 -26.83
CA ARG A 197 0.49 -6.89 -26.40
C ARG A 197 1.08 -8.05 -25.60
N ILE A 198 2.24 -8.56 -26.00
CA ILE A 198 2.93 -9.64 -25.29
C ILE A 198 3.34 -9.16 -23.91
N VAL A 199 4.02 -8.03 -23.80
CA VAL A 199 4.48 -7.47 -22.52
C VAL A 199 3.30 -7.17 -21.58
N LEU A 200 2.26 -6.49 -22.07
CA LEU A 200 1.07 -6.22 -21.27
C LEU A 200 0.37 -7.49 -20.81
N LYS A 201 0.32 -8.51 -21.66
CA LYS A 201 -0.25 -9.82 -21.29
C LYS A 201 0.58 -10.51 -20.21
N GLN A 202 1.90 -10.49 -20.31
CA GLN A 202 2.79 -11.05 -19.29
C GLN A 202 2.61 -10.35 -17.94
N ILE A 203 2.57 -9.00 -17.93
CA ILE A 203 2.34 -8.22 -16.71
C ILE A 203 0.96 -8.54 -16.12
N TYR A 204 -0.07 -8.59 -16.96
CA TYR A 204 -1.43 -8.90 -16.52
C TYR A 204 -1.55 -10.31 -15.94
N GLU A 205 -1.01 -11.32 -16.60
CA GLU A 205 -1.02 -12.71 -16.14
C GLU A 205 -0.24 -12.85 -14.83
N PHE A 206 0.95 -12.24 -14.74
CA PHE A 206 1.74 -12.25 -13.53
C PHE A 206 1.02 -11.56 -12.37
N ALA A 207 0.48 -10.35 -12.58
CA ALA A 207 -0.25 -9.59 -11.56
C ALA A 207 -1.49 -10.35 -11.08
N ASN A 208 -2.26 -10.97 -11.98
CA ASN A 208 -3.41 -11.78 -11.61
C ASN A 208 -3.03 -13.01 -10.76
N ASN A 209 -1.87 -13.59 -11.03
CA ASN A 209 -1.37 -14.70 -10.23
C ASN A 209 -0.89 -14.26 -8.83
N GLN A 210 -0.72 -12.95 -8.60
CA GLN A 210 -0.35 -12.37 -7.30
C GLN A 210 -1.53 -11.81 -6.50
N ILE A 211 -2.78 -11.89 -7.01
CA ILE A 211 -3.97 -11.32 -6.34
C ILE A 211 -4.20 -11.95 -4.96
N THR A 212 -3.84 -13.21 -4.78
CA THR A 212 -3.95 -13.90 -3.50
C THR A 212 -2.58 -14.30 -2.98
N ALA A 213 -2.37 -14.16 -1.67
CA ALA A 213 -1.12 -14.55 -1.01
C ALA A 213 -0.80 -16.06 -1.16
N GLU A 214 -1.80 -16.85 -1.54
CA GLU A 214 -1.67 -18.29 -1.75
C GLU A 214 -1.27 -18.66 -3.19
N ALA A 215 -1.26 -17.72 -4.12
CA ALA A 215 -0.83 -17.98 -5.50
C ALA A 215 0.67 -18.30 -5.54
N ASN A 216 1.12 -19.06 -6.54
CA ASN A 216 2.54 -19.37 -6.74
C ASN A 216 3.31 -18.07 -6.84
N GLY A 217 4.01 -17.72 -5.75
CA GLY A 217 4.58 -16.42 -5.54
C GLY A 217 5.80 -16.14 -6.40
N ALA A 218 6.11 -14.87 -6.51
CA ALA A 218 7.39 -14.42 -6.99
C ALA A 218 8.52 -15.02 -6.14
N GLU A 219 9.63 -15.34 -6.76
CA GLU A 219 10.82 -15.86 -6.07
C GLU A 219 11.44 -14.83 -5.14
N GLU A 220 11.20 -13.54 -5.42
CA GLU A 220 11.74 -12.42 -4.65
C GLU A 220 10.69 -11.75 -3.76
N LEU A 221 11.11 -11.41 -2.53
CA LEU A 221 10.31 -10.69 -1.56
C LEU A 221 10.27 -9.20 -1.92
N LEU A 222 9.07 -8.62 -1.99
CA LEU A 222 8.93 -7.16 -2.05
C LEU A 222 9.33 -6.55 -0.71
N LEU A 223 10.47 -5.86 -0.69
CA LEU A 223 11.03 -5.23 0.51
C LEU A 223 10.37 -3.88 0.80
N THR A 224 9.33 -3.91 1.62
CA THR A 224 8.67 -2.71 2.14
C THR A 224 9.36 -2.17 3.40
N GLU A 225 9.18 -0.89 3.71
CA GLU A 225 9.77 -0.29 4.91
C GLU A 225 9.36 -0.99 6.23
N PRO A 226 8.10 -1.39 6.45
CA PRO A 226 7.73 -2.17 7.63
C PRO A 226 8.49 -3.48 7.78
N ILE A 227 8.77 -4.18 6.68
CA ILE A 227 9.54 -5.43 6.69
C ILE A 227 11.01 -5.16 7.08
N LYS A 228 11.62 -4.11 6.52
CA LYS A 228 12.98 -3.70 6.88
C LYS A 228 13.08 -3.27 8.33
N ASN A 229 12.11 -2.50 8.82
CA ASN A 229 12.05 -2.04 10.20
C ASN A 229 11.87 -3.21 11.17
N LEU A 230 11.03 -4.17 10.84
CA LEU A 230 10.83 -5.40 11.61
C LEU A 230 12.16 -6.16 11.77
N CYS A 231 12.87 -6.43 10.68
CA CYS A 231 14.16 -7.11 10.72
C CYS A 231 15.26 -6.27 11.40
N GLY A 232 15.24 -4.95 11.19
CA GLY A 232 16.19 -4.03 11.84
C GLY A 232 16.04 -4.02 13.36
N ARG A 233 14.80 -4.02 13.86
CA ARG A 233 14.49 -3.99 15.28
C ARG A 233 14.90 -5.29 16.00
N PHE A 234 14.73 -6.42 15.35
CA PHE A 234 15.02 -7.75 15.92
C PHE A 234 16.28 -8.40 15.33
N ASN A 235 17.31 -7.58 15.05
CA ASN A 235 18.55 -8.06 14.46
C ASN A 235 19.39 -8.94 15.42
N TYR A 236 19.26 -8.71 16.73
CA TYR A 236 20.05 -9.41 17.77
C TYR A 236 19.20 -10.23 18.73
N GLN A 237 17.92 -10.34 18.48
CA GLN A 237 16.97 -11.10 19.31
C GLN A 237 15.84 -11.65 18.43
N ILE A 238 15.18 -12.69 18.92
CA ILE A 238 14.00 -13.21 18.25
C ILE A 238 12.80 -12.25 18.42
N PRO A 239 11.92 -12.14 17.39
CA PRO A 239 10.82 -11.21 17.45
C PRO A 239 9.72 -11.67 18.39
N THR A 240 9.26 -10.74 19.24
CA THR A 240 8.01 -10.83 20.00
C THR A 240 7.22 -9.57 19.71
N THR A 241 6.28 -9.65 18.77
CA THR A 241 5.66 -8.48 18.15
C THR A 241 4.30 -8.75 17.51
N ILE A 242 3.63 -7.66 17.14
CA ILE A 242 2.38 -7.67 16.39
C ILE A 242 2.62 -6.96 15.05
N VAL A 243 2.25 -7.64 13.97
CA VAL A 243 2.21 -7.07 12.62
C VAL A 243 0.77 -6.65 12.34
N GLN A 244 0.51 -5.35 12.42
CA GLN A 244 -0.82 -4.80 12.17
C GLN A 244 -1.01 -4.43 10.70
N GLY A 245 -2.27 -4.41 10.26
CA GLY A 245 -2.62 -3.89 8.95
C GLY A 245 -4.08 -4.11 8.58
N ALA A 246 -4.59 -3.28 7.68
CA ALA A 246 -5.94 -3.41 7.13
C ALA A 246 -6.11 -4.74 6.35
N LYS A 247 -7.35 -5.09 6.01
CA LYS A 247 -7.59 -6.20 5.07
C LYS A 247 -6.90 -5.89 3.73
N GLY A 248 -6.14 -6.85 3.21
CA GLY A 248 -5.39 -6.68 1.95
C GLY A 248 -4.04 -5.96 2.08
N SER A 249 -3.56 -5.67 3.30
CA SER A 249 -2.27 -5.00 3.51
C SER A 249 -1.03 -5.88 3.30
N GLY A 250 -1.20 -7.19 3.04
CA GLY A 250 -0.08 -8.11 2.81
C GLY A 250 0.34 -8.96 4.02
N LYS A 251 -0.46 -8.98 5.12
CA LYS A 251 -0.15 -9.79 6.32
C LYS A 251 0.09 -11.25 5.99
N THR A 252 -0.86 -11.88 5.33
CA THR A 252 -0.76 -13.30 4.93
C THR A 252 0.38 -13.56 3.95
N PHE A 253 0.71 -12.58 3.10
CA PHE A 253 1.88 -12.65 2.23
C PHE A 253 3.18 -12.69 3.07
N LEU A 254 3.33 -11.81 4.06
CA LEU A 254 4.48 -11.82 4.96
C LEU A 254 4.55 -13.10 5.80
N TYR A 255 3.39 -13.57 6.33
CA TYR A 255 3.30 -14.85 7.03
C TYR A 255 3.84 -16.00 6.17
N ARG A 256 3.40 -16.09 4.91
CA ARG A 256 3.89 -17.08 3.95
C ARG A 256 5.40 -17.00 3.75
N GLN A 257 5.94 -15.79 3.58
CA GLN A 257 7.38 -15.60 3.39
C GLN A 257 8.18 -16.06 4.62
N LEU A 258 7.68 -15.85 5.84
CA LEU A 258 8.29 -16.37 7.06
C LEU A 258 8.31 -17.90 7.04
N ILE A 259 7.17 -18.55 6.78
CA ILE A 259 7.04 -20.01 6.72
C ILE A 259 7.99 -20.60 5.68
N GLU A 260 8.09 -19.99 4.50
CA GLU A 260 8.98 -20.43 3.42
C GLU A 260 10.46 -20.38 3.83
N GLN A 261 10.88 -19.40 4.63
CA GLN A 261 12.24 -19.27 5.13
C GLN A 261 12.54 -20.16 6.33
N LYS A 262 11.53 -20.76 6.99
CA LYS A 262 11.65 -21.73 8.10
C LYS A 262 12.27 -21.18 9.38
N SER A 263 13.11 -20.15 9.32
CA SER A 263 13.73 -19.52 10.48
C SER A 263 13.90 -18.01 10.31
N TRP A 264 13.98 -17.29 11.43
CA TRP A 264 14.17 -15.84 11.48
C TRP A 264 15.49 -15.40 10.82
N ARG A 265 16.54 -16.14 11.08
CA ARG A 265 17.86 -15.85 10.49
C ARG A 265 17.85 -15.94 8.98
N HIS A 266 17.23 -16.98 8.41
CA HIS A 266 17.10 -17.12 6.96
C HIS A 266 16.24 -16.00 6.36
N PHE A 267 15.15 -15.64 7.02
CA PHE A 267 14.32 -14.52 6.59
C PHE A 267 15.11 -13.20 6.57
N CYS A 268 15.79 -12.85 7.67
CA CYS A 268 16.60 -11.64 7.73
C CYS A 268 17.74 -11.61 6.73
N SER A 269 18.37 -12.75 6.43
CA SER A 269 19.46 -12.83 5.45
C SER A 269 19.03 -12.53 4.02
N LYS A 270 17.78 -12.78 3.66
CA LYS A 270 17.20 -12.37 2.36
C LYS A 270 17.00 -10.86 2.26
N ILE A 271 16.79 -10.19 3.38
CA ILE A 271 16.58 -8.74 3.41
C ILE A 271 17.90 -7.98 3.39
N ASP A 272 18.87 -8.46 4.16
CA ASP A 272 20.21 -7.87 4.24
C ASP A 272 21.25 -8.99 4.44
N SER A 273 21.97 -9.33 3.38
CA SER A 273 22.99 -10.39 3.42
C SER A 273 24.15 -10.13 4.39
N LYS A 274 24.32 -8.87 4.83
CA LYS A 274 25.33 -8.49 5.85
C LYS A 274 24.84 -8.73 7.28
N LYS A 275 23.54 -8.96 7.50
CA LYS A 275 22.94 -9.16 8.82
C LYS A 275 22.86 -10.65 9.21
N LEU A 276 23.94 -11.37 9.08
CA LEU A 276 24.06 -12.77 9.51
C LEU A 276 24.05 -12.98 11.03
N ASN A 277 23.91 -11.92 11.82
CA ASN A 277 24.00 -11.97 13.28
C ASN A 277 22.65 -12.15 14.00
N SER A 278 21.54 -12.34 13.25
CA SER A 278 20.26 -12.66 13.86
C SER A 278 20.29 -14.06 14.47
N GLU A 279 19.62 -14.22 15.62
CA GLU A 279 19.46 -15.51 16.25
C GLU A 279 18.64 -16.47 15.40
N ASP A 280 18.97 -17.76 15.52
CA ASP A 280 18.32 -18.82 14.74
C ASP A 280 17.03 -19.29 15.44
N GLY A 281 15.93 -18.53 15.22
CA GLY A 281 14.61 -18.85 15.74
C GLY A 281 13.75 -19.58 14.69
N TYR A 282 13.35 -20.83 14.97
CA TYR A 282 12.51 -21.63 14.09
C TYR A 282 11.05 -21.24 14.17
N PHE A 283 10.36 -21.15 13.03
CA PHE A 283 8.95 -20.78 13.00
C PHE A 283 8.02 -21.95 13.29
N ILE A 284 7.05 -21.71 14.19
CA ILE A 284 5.99 -22.67 14.54
C ILE A 284 4.65 -22.08 14.09
N PRO A 285 3.98 -22.64 13.08
CA PRO A 285 2.66 -22.16 12.65
C PRO A 285 1.58 -22.60 13.63
N VAL A 286 1.26 -21.75 14.62
CA VAL A 286 0.23 -22.02 15.62
C VAL A 286 -1.17 -21.88 15.02
N LEU A 287 -1.39 -20.85 14.23
CA LEU A 287 -2.57 -20.64 13.40
C LEU A 287 -2.16 -20.20 12.00
N ALA A 288 -2.92 -20.61 11.02
CA ALA A 288 -2.72 -20.28 9.62
C ALA A 288 -4.07 -19.91 8.95
N PRO A 289 -4.07 -19.09 7.89
CA PRO A 289 -5.30 -18.72 7.16
C PRO A 289 -5.94 -19.94 6.49
N GLN A 290 -7.27 -19.95 6.33
CA GLN A 290 -8.04 -21.13 5.88
C GLN A 290 -7.79 -21.56 4.42
N ASN A 291 -7.36 -20.64 3.55
CA ASN A 291 -7.04 -20.95 2.15
C ASN A 291 -5.70 -21.73 2.01
N ILE A 292 -5.52 -22.70 2.88
CA ILE A 292 -4.26 -23.44 3.12
C ILE A 292 -3.83 -24.34 1.97
N SER A 293 -4.75 -24.75 1.08
CA SER A 293 -4.46 -25.80 0.07
C SER A 293 -3.20 -25.51 -0.76
N LYS A 294 -2.90 -24.25 -1.02
CA LYS A 294 -1.74 -23.81 -1.82
C LYS A 294 -0.44 -23.62 -1.00
N ILE A 295 -0.53 -23.42 0.31
CA ILE A 295 0.64 -23.26 1.19
C ILE A 295 0.88 -24.45 2.10
N LYS A 296 0.07 -25.52 1.98
CA LYS A 296 0.17 -26.70 2.83
C LYS A 296 1.57 -27.34 2.79
N THR A 297 2.15 -27.46 1.61
CA THR A 297 3.50 -28.00 1.44
C THR A 297 4.54 -27.15 2.17
N LEU A 298 4.42 -25.81 2.10
CA LEU A 298 5.32 -24.90 2.81
C LEU A 298 5.19 -25.03 4.33
N LEU A 299 3.96 -25.20 4.84
CA LEU A 299 3.70 -25.43 6.26
C LEU A 299 4.28 -26.77 6.71
N ASP A 300 4.09 -27.85 5.93
CA ASP A 300 4.64 -29.17 6.21
C ASP A 300 6.18 -29.12 6.23
N ASP A 301 6.81 -28.46 5.25
CA ASP A 301 8.27 -28.29 5.18
C ASP A 301 8.82 -27.45 6.34
N CYS A 302 8.08 -26.43 6.78
CA CYS A 302 8.44 -25.62 7.94
C CYS A 302 8.39 -26.46 9.22
N ILE A 303 7.32 -27.24 9.43
CA ILE A 303 7.15 -28.13 10.57
C ILE A 303 8.23 -29.23 10.57
N ASP A 304 8.51 -29.84 9.43
CA ASP A 304 9.57 -30.84 9.32
C ASP A 304 10.94 -30.24 9.66
N SER A 305 11.22 -28.99 9.29
CA SER A 305 12.44 -28.29 9.68
C SER A 305 12.57 -28.11 11.20
N VAL A 306 11.45 -27.81 11.90
CA VAL A 306 11.41 -27.74 13.36
C VAL A 306 11.71 -29.10 13.97
N ASN A 307 10.98 -30.14 13.56
CA ASN A 307 11.13 -31.49 14.10
C ASN A 307 12.53 -32.06 13.86
N ASN A 308 13.18 -31.71 12.77
CA ASN A 308 14.57 -32.13 12.46
C ASN A 308 15.61 -31.33 13.24
N SER A 309 15.28 -30.12 13.70
CA SER A 309 16.23 -29.21 14.36
C SER A 309 16.16 -29.23 15.88
N LEU A 310 15.02 -29.67 16.43
CA LEU A 310 14.75 -29.72 17.86
C LEU A 310 14.45 -31.16 18.27
N ASP A 311 15.40 -31.84 18.89
CA ASP A 311 15.33 -33.27 19.23
C ASP A 311 14.12 -33.64 20.11
N PHE A 312 13.57 -32.68 20.84
CA PHE A 312 12.42 -32.87 21.72
C PHE A 312 11.09 -32.43 21.08
N ALA A 313 11.11 -31.82 19.91
CA ALA A 313 9.90 -31.34 19.25
C ALA A 313 9.17 -32.47 18.51
N ASN A 314 7.86 -32.44 18.61
CA ASN A 314 6.96 -33.36 17.92
C ASN A 314 5.74 -32.58 17.39
N VAL A 315 6.02 -31.59 16.55
CA VAL A 315 5.02 -30.71 15.96
C VAL A 315 4.19 -31.50 14.94
N SER A 316 2.88 -31.53 15.15
CA SER A 316 1.93 -32.17 14.21
C SER A 316 1.77 -31.32 12.95
N ARG A 317 1.71 -31.95 11.77
CA ARG A 317 1.39 -31.30 10.50
C ARG A 317 -0.02 -30.71 10.44
N SER A 318 -0.90 -31.07 11.41
CA SER A 318 -2.24 -30.50 11.58
C SER A 318 -2.33 -29.47 12.70
N VAL A 319 -1.22 -29.08 13.32
CA VAL A 319 -1.19 -28.25 14.55
C VAL A 319 -2.04 -26.98 14.43
N TYR A 320 -1.95 -26.27 13.33
CA TYR A 320 -2.69 -25.04 13.07
C TYR A 320 -4.20 -25.29 12.88
N VAL A 321 -4.60 -26.43 12.31
CA VAL A 321 -6.00 -26.84 12.16
C VAL A 321 -6.58 -27.24 13.51
N ASP A 322 -5.82 -28.04 14.28
CA ASP A 322 -6.24 -28.52 15.60
C ASP A 322 -6.42 -27.34 16.57
N ASN A 323 -5.53 -26.36 16.53
CA ASN A 323 -5.62 -25.14 17.32
C ASN A 323 -6.79 -24.24 16.90
N ALA A 324 -7.01 -24.06 15.59
CA ALA A 324 -8.15 -23.31 15.07
C ALA A 324 -9.47 -23.97 15.52
N TYR A 325 -9.55 -25.28 15.44
CA TYR A 325 -10.72 -26.04 15.92
C TYR A 325 -10.93 -25.86 17.44
N LYS A 326 -9.87 -26.00 18.25
CA LYS A 326 -9.95 -25.76 19.70
C LYS A 326 -10.53 -24.37 20.00
N LEU A 327 -10.01 -23.34 19.38
CA LEU A 327 -10.46 -21.96 19.60
C LEU A 327 -11.90 -21.70 19.11
N SER A 328 -12.34 -22.36 18.05
CA SER A 328 -13.69 -22.18 17.46
C SER A 328 -14.81 -22.82 18.27
N VAL A 329 -14.53 -23.91 19.01
CA VAL A 329 -15.54 -24.64 19.78
C VAL A 329 -15.68 -24.17 21.23
N LEU A 330 -14.82 -23.24 21.66
CA LEU A 330 -14.84 -22.70 23.01
C LEU A 330 -15.97 -21.68 23.17
N ASN A 331 -16.96 -22.06 23.97
CA ASN A 331 -18.22 -21.32 24.12
C ASN A 331 -18.60 -21.07 25.59
N THR A 332 -17.63 -20.81 26.49
CA THR A 332 -17.94 -20.76 27.95
C THR A 332 -17.33 -19.52 28.63
N GLY A 333 -18.14 -18.87 29.45
CA GLY A 333 -17.94 -17.56 30.05
C GLY A 333 -16.86 -17.42 31.14
N ASP A 334 -16.19 -18.47 31.62
CA ASP A 334 -15.20 -18.40 32.70
C ASP A 334 -13.84 -18.99 32.34
N MET A 335 -13.40 -18.81 31.10
CA MET A 335 -12.12 -19.36 30.68
C MET A 335 -10.94 -18.42 31.01
N ASP A 336 -9.88 -19.00 31.56
CA ASP A 336 -8.59 -18.36 31.71
C ASP A 336 -7.84 -18.36 30.37
N TRP A 337 -8.01 -17.27 29.62
CA TRP A 337 -7.38 -17.10 28.30
C TRP A 337 -5.86 -17.15 28.35
N MET A 338 -5.24 -16.72 29.48
CA MET A 338 -3.78 -16.83 29.65
C MET A 338 -3.35 -18.30 29.62
N LYS A 339 -3.96 -19.13 30.47
CA LYS A 339 -3.66 -20.56 30.52
C LYS A 339 -3.97 -21.27 29.21
N LEU A 340 -5.05 -20.87 28.53
CA LEU A 340 -5.40 -21.47 27.25
C LEU A 340 -4.36 -21.18 26.18
N TRP A 341 -3.97 -19.92 26.00
CA TRP A 341 -2.93 -19.55 25.04
C TRP A 341 -1.59 -20.22 25.35
N GLU A 342 -1.17 -20.23 26.62
CA GLU A 342 0.03 -20.95 27.04
C GLU A 342 -0.06 -22.45 26.69
N SER A 343 -1.18 -23.09 26.98
CA SER A 343 -1.42 -24.48 26.62
C SER A 343 -1.36 -24.74 25.11
N ILE A 344 -1.91 -23.83 24.31
CA ILE A 344 -1.84 -23.91 22.83
C ILE A 344 -0.40 -23.85 22.37
N PHE A 345 0.39 -22.89 22.84
CA PHE A 345 1.79 -22.73 22.42
C PHE A 345 2.62 -23.96 22.81
N VAL A 346 2.53 -24.36 24.04
CA VAL A 346 3.29 -25.52 24.54
C VAL A 346 2.90 -26.82 23.80
N SER A 347 1.60 -27.10 23.68
CA SER A 347 1.12 -28.29 22.98
C SER A 347 1.36 -28.26 21.46
N SER A 348 1.61 -27.09 20.88
CA SER A 348 1.99 -26.97 19.48
C SER A 348 3.39 -27.49 19.18
N ILE A 349 4.26 -27.56 20.18
CA ILE A 349 5.61 -28.13 20.04
C ILE A 349 5.63 -29.60 20.43
N ASP A 350 5.18 -29.91 21.64
CA ASP A 350 5.04 -31.29 22.14
C ASP A 350 3.91 -31.35 23.18
N LYS A 351 3.02 -32.33 23.04
CA LYS A 351 1.91 -32.57 23.99
C LYS A 351 2.37 -32.99 25.39
N ASN A 352 3.63 -33.43 25.53
CA ASN A 352 4.22 -33.84 26.82
C ASN A 352 4.82 -32.67 27.61
N LEU A 353 4.97 -31.49 26.99
CA LEU A 353 5.44 -30.29 27.67
C LEU A 353 4.34 -29.72 28.59
N SER A 354 4.72 -29.30 29.79
CA SER A 354 3.80 -28.81 30.80
C SER A 354 3.67 -27.28 30.87
N SER A 355 4.71 -26.55 30.44
CA SER A 355 4.77 -25.10 30.58
C SER A 355 5.74 -24.43 29.58
N LEU A 356 5.54 -23.10 29.38
CA LEU A 356 6.50 -22.27 28.62
C LEU A 356 7.89 -22.24 29.29
N SER A 357 7.96 -22.33 30.62
CA SER A 357 9.23 -22.38 31.35
C SER A 357 10.02 -23.63 31.00
N GLU A 358 9.37 -24.80 31.02
CA GLU A 358 9.99 -26.07 30.63
C GLU A 358 10.45 -26.03 29.18
N LEU A 359 9.65 -25.46 28.27
CA LEU A 359 10.03 -25.27 26.88
C LEU A 359 11.28 -24.40 26.76
N ASN A 360 11.29 -23.26 27.42
CA ASN A 360 12.44 -22.34 27.41
C ASN A 360 13.72 -23.00 27.95
N ASP A 361 13.62 -23.76 29.03
CA ASP A 361 14.75 -24.49 29.62
C ASP A 361 15.34 -25.54 28.64
N LYS A 362 14.47 -26.24 27.87
CA LYS A 362 14.92 -27.16 26.83
C LYS A 362 15.59 -26.44 25.68
N LEU A 363 15.04 -25.33 25.22
CA LEU A 363 15.61 -24.51 24.15
C LEU A 363 16.98 -23.92 24.55
N MET A 364 17.08 -23.39 25.76
CA MET A 364 18.37 -22.90 26.30
C MET A 364 19.45 -23.98 26.32
N LYS A 365 19.14 -25.20 26.72
CA LYS A 365 20.08 -26.32 26.75
C LYS A 365 20.70 -26.65 25.41
N ILE A 366 19.94 -26.48 24.34
CA ILE A 366 20.39 -26.77 22.97
C ILE A 366 20.80 -25.52 22.18
N ASN A 367 20.77 -24.35 22.84
CA ASN A 367 21.06 -23.03 22.25
C ASN A 367 20.25 -22.78 20.99
N LYS A 368 18.94 -23.01 21.06
CA LYS A 368 17.96 -22.80 19.96
C LYS A 368 16.81 -21.94 20.45
N SER A 369 16.10 -21.35 19.49
CA SER A 369 14.93 -20.52 19.77
C SER A 369 13.77 -20.90 18.84
N VAL A 370 12.55 -20.61 19.27
CA VAL A 370 11.33 -20.81 18.48
C VAL A 370 10.54 -19.52 18.42
N ILE A 371 9.80 -19.32 17.33
CA ILE A 371 8.94 -18.18 17.12
C ILE A 371 7.58 -18.70 16.70
N PHE A 372 6.59 -18.49 17.54
CA PHE A 372 5.20 -18.82 17.23
C PHE A 372 4.62 -17.84 16.22
N LEU A 373 3.95 -18.34 15.20
CA LEU A 373 3.26 -17.54 14.18
C LEU A 373 1.75 -17.72 14.28
N ILE A 374 1.02 -16.62 14.32
CA ILE A 374 -0.45 -16.57 14.37
C ILE A 374 -0.94 -15.68 13.24
N ASP A 375 -1.64 -16.27 12.24
CA ASP A 375 -2.41 -15.56 11.21
C ASP A 375 -3.81 -16.18 11.09
N GLY A 376 -4.80 -15.45 10.57
CA GLY A 376 -6.17 -15.94 10.37
C GLY A 376 -7.07 -15.87 11.61
N LEU A 377 -6.76 -15.02 12.59
CA LEU A 377 -7.64 -14.81 13.77
C LEU A 377 -9.05 -14.37 13.39
N GLU A 378 -9.20 -13.60 12.30
CA GLU A 378 -10.51 -13.16 11.79
C GLU A 378 -11.41 -14.28 11.28
N GLU A 379 -10.84 -15.42 10.98
CA GLU A 379 -11.58 -16.58 10.51
C GLU A 379 -12.19 -17.38 11.69
N ILE A 380 -11.56 -17.25 12.84
CA ILE A 380 -11.96 -17.89 14.11
C ILE A 380 -12.87 -16.94 14.88
N PHE A 381 -12.44 -15.71 15.10
CA PHE A 381 -13.13 -14.68 15.86
C PHE A 381 -13.89 -13.73 14.90
N LYS A 382 -15.07 -14.16 14.46
CA LYS A 382 -15.85 -13.48 13.40
C LYS A 382 -16.67 -12.29 13.89
N THR A 383 -16.95 -12.22 15.19
CA THR A 383 -17.87 -11.26 15.83
C THR A 383 -17.19 -10.38 16.87
N VAL A 384 -15.89 -10.10 16.72
CA VAL A 384 -15.10 -9.32 17.69
C VAL A 384 -15.73 -7.97 18.03
N SER A 385 -16.40 -7.32 17.10
CA SER A 385 -17.05 -6.02 17.35
C SER A 385 -18.25 -6.09 18.32
N ALA A 386 -18.82 -7.28 18.51
CA ALA A 386 -20.05 -7.49 19.30
C ALA A 386 -19.89 -8.54 20.40
N ASP A 387 -18.75 -9.20 20.52
CA ASP A 387 -18.53 -10.33 21.41
C ASP A 387 -17.34 -10.06 22.34
N GLU A 388 -17.64 -9.68 23.58
CA GLU A 388 -16.65 -9.36 24.62
C GLU A 388 -15.69 -10.54 24.90
N TRP A 389 -16.14 -11.73 24.70
CA TRP A 389 -15.35 -12.95 24.87
C TRP A 389 -14.23 -13.06 23.82
N GLN A 390 -14.56 -12.80 22.55
CA GLN A 390 -13.58 -12.76 21.47
C GLN A 390 -12.62 -11.57 21.62
N GLN A 391 -13.12 -10.42 22.08
CA GLN A 391 -12.29 -9.26 22.42
C GLN A 391 -11.27 -9.63 23.49
N LYS A 392 -11.71 -10.29 24.56
CA LYS A 392 -10.83 -10.70 25.65
C LYS A 392 -9.78 -11.72 25.24
N ALA A 393 -10.12 -12.65 24.34
CA ALA A 393 -9.17 -13.60 23.78
C ALA A 393 -8.00 -12.89 23.07
N ILE A 394 -8.32 -11.90 22.24
CA ILE A 394 -7.33 -11.11 21.49
C ILE A 394 -6.56 -10.17 22.42
N GLU A 395 -7.22 -9.49 23.34
CA GLU A 395 -6.58 -8.62 24.33
C GLU A 395 -5.54 -9.39 25.13
N VAL A 396 -5.90 -10.56 25.67
CA VAL A 396 -4.98 -11.40 26.46
C VAL A 396 -3.81 -11.90 25.61
N LEU A 397 -4.05 -12.28 24.36
CA LEU A 397 -2.96 -12.66 23.43
C LEU A 397 -1.99 -11.51 23.22
N CYS A 398 -2.51 -10.32 22.88
CA CYS A 398 -1.72 -9.18 22.44
C CYS A 398 -1.06 -8.40 23.58
N GLN A 399 -1.65 -8.38 24.77
CA GLN A 399 -1.11 -7.65 25.93
C GLN A 399 -0.60 -8.59 27.03
N GLY A 400 -1.31 -9.68 27.32
CA GLY A 400 -0.92 -10.62 28.36
C GLY A 400 0.23 -11.53 27.95
N ILE A 401 -0.02 -12.37 26.96
CA ILE A 401 0.94 -13.37 26.47
C ILE A 401 2.18 -12.71 25.87
N LEU A 402 1.98 -11.75 24.97
CA LEU A 402 3.10 -11.09 24.29
C LEU A 402 4.05 -10.43 25.30
N ASN A 403 3.54 -9.72 26.31
CA ASN A 403 4.35 -9.12 27.36
C ASN A 403 5.04 -10.18 28.24
N THR A 404 4.36 -11.30 28.51
CA THR A 404 4.94 -12.41 29.27
C THR A 404 6.11 -13.04 28.52
N LEU A 405 5.97 -13.29 27.22
CA LEU A 405 7.04 -13.81 26.38
C LEU A 405 8.22 -12.85 26.32
N ALA A 406 7.96 -11.59 26.01
CA ALA A 406 9.01 -10.56 25.88
C ALA A 406 9.81 -10.31 27.18
N SER A 407 9.18 -10.49 28.35
CA SER A 407 9.79 -10.19 29.63
C SER A 407 10.45 -11.37 30.33
N LYS A 408 10.02 -12.61 30.05
CA LYS A 408 10.42 -13.79 30.81
C LYS A 408 11.24 -14.82 30.02
N TYR A 409 11.12 -14.82 28.68
CA TYR A 409 11.67 -15.91 27.87
C TYR A 409 12.52 -15.36 26.72
N GLU A 410 13.81 -15.64 26.74
CA GLU A 410 14.73 -15.18 25.69
C GLU A 410 14.68 -16.04 24.40
N ASN A 411 14.31 -17.34 24.56
CA ASN A 411 14.31 -18.31 23.45
C ASN A 411 12.92 -18.56 22.84
N ILE A 412 11.89 -17.84 23.28
CA ILE A 412 10.52 -18.00 22.78
C ILE A 412 10.02 -16.67 22.25
N GLY A 413 9.84 -16.59 20.95
CA GLY A 413 9.25 -15.43 20.25
C GLY A 413 7.80 -15.66 19.81
N LEU A 414 7.16 -14.58 19.39
CA LEU A 414 5.79 -14.57 18.88
C LEU A 414 5.60 -13.48 17.85
N ILE A 415 5.03 -13.81 16.70
CA ILE A 415 4.55 -12.85 15.73
C ILE A 415 3.05 -13.07 15.53
N VAL A 416 2.25 -12.06 15.86
CA VAL A 416 0.80 -12.06 15.66
C VAL A 416 0.45 -11.15 14.49
N PHE A 417 -0.15 -11.70 13.45
CA PHE A 417 -0.72 -10.94 12.35
C PHE A 417 -2.14 -10.53 12.70
N LEU A 418 -2.35 -9.25 12.96
CA LEU A 418 -3.61 -8.73 13.48
C LEU A 418 -4.20 -7.68 12.55
N ARG A 419 -5.48 -7.82 12.23
CA ARG A 419 -6.22 -6.79 11.50
C ARG A 419 -6.42 -5.55 12.39
N SER A 420 -6.22 -4.37 11.82
CA SER A 420 -6.32 -3.10 12.57
C SER A 420 -7.71 -2.88 13.17
N ASP A 421 -8.79 -3.29 12.47
CA ASP A 421 -10.16 -3.21 12.98
C ASP A 421 -10.42 -4.19 14.15
N MET A 422 -9.83 -5.38 14.12
CA MET A 422 -9.91 -6.32 15.25
C MET A 422 -9.12 -5.80 16.47
N ALA A 423 -7.95 -5.25 16.25
CA ALA A 423 -7.15 -4.63 17.31
C ALA A 423 -7.92 -3.49 17.99
N GLN A 424 -8.55 -2.61 17.20
CA GLN A 424 -9.35 -1.50 17.70
C GLN A 424 -10.58 -1.95 18.51
N ASN A 425 -11.23 -3.04 18.11
CA ASN A 425 -12.38 -3.57 18.82
C ASN A 425 -11.99 -4.34 20.09
N ALA A 426 -10.86 -5.04 20.08
CA ALA A 426 -10.43 -5.87 21.21
C ALA A 426 -9.66 -5.09 22.28
N ILE A 427 -8.86 -4.09 21.88
CA ILE A 427 -8.02 -3.30 22.78
C ILE A 427 -8.68 -1.94 22.97
N THR A 428 -9.62 -1.88 23.90
CA THR A 428 -10.41 -0.66 24.15
C THR A 428 -9.68 0.37 25.03
N VAL A 429 -8.78 -0.10 25.89
CA VAL A 429 -8.01 0.77 26.79
C VAL A 429 -6.63 1.04 26.19
N ASN A 430 -6.29 2.32 26.00
CA ASN A 430 -5.01 2.77 25.48
C ASN A 430 -4.64 2.25 24.08
N TYR A 431 -5.64 2.08 23.19
CA TYR A 431 -5.43 1.59 21.83
C TYR A 431 -4.39 2.40 21.04
N GLU A 432 -4.38 3.72 21.16
CA GLU A 432 -3.39 4.56 20.45
C GLU A 432 -1.95 4.28 20.95
N GLN A 433 -1.75 4.08 22.24
CA GLN A 433 -0.44 3.70 22.79
C GLN A 433 -0.03 2.30 22.31
N PHE A 434 -0.97 1.36 22.28
CA PHE A 434 -0.74 0.03 21.73
C PHE A 434 -0.36 0.11 20.25
N ARG A 435 -1.07 0.88 19.44
CA ARG A 435 -0.77 1.06 18.02
C ARG A 435 0.62 1.67 17.80
N GLN A 436 0.99 2.71 18.56
CA GLN A 436 2.31 3.33 18.48
C GLN A 436 3.44 2.39 18.87
N THR A 437 3.18 1.44 19.77
CA THR A 437 4.20 0.45 20.18
C THR A 437 4.60 -0.46 19.02
N PHE A 438 3.70 -0.73 18.07
CA PHE A 438 3.90 -1.65 16.94
C PHE A 438 3.85 -0.97 15.57
N ASP A 439 3.92 0.38 15.50
CA ASP A 439 3.84 1.15 14.26
C ASP A 439 4.95 0.80 13.26
N TYR A 440 6.13 0.44 13.77
CA TYR A 440 7.28 0.01 12.96
C TYR A 440 6.99 -1.24 12.10
N ALA A 441 6.03 -2.06 12.51
CA ALA A 441 5.58 -3.28 11.82
C ALA A 441 4.16 -3.14 11.24
N GLU A 442 3.58 -1.93 11.20
CA GLU A 442 2.28 -1.70 10.61
C GLU A 442 2.35 -1.73 9.08
N LEU A 443 1.71 -2.73 8.46
CA LEU A 443 1.64 -2.86 7.01
C LEU A 443 0.61 -1.88 6.46
N LYS A 444 1.11 -0.79 5.90
CA LYS A 444 0.33 0.26 5.22
C LYS A 444 0.78 0.38 3.78
N TRP A 445 -0.17 0.48 2.89
CA TRP A 445 0.12 0.88 1.52
C TRP A 445 0.19 2.40 1.47
N SER A 446 1.37 2.95 1.64
CA SER A 446 1.66 4.30 1.19
C SER A 446 1.72 4.27 -0.35
N SER A 447 1.71 5.36 -0.97
CA SER A 447 1.76 5.41 -2.41
C SER A 447 3.16 5.14 -2.93
N GLU A 448 4.19 5.45 -2.14
CA GLU A 448 5.54 5.00 -2.44
C GLU A 448 5.60 3.47 -2.48
N GLU A 449 5.01 2.80 -1.48
CA GLU A 449 4.93 1.34 -1.45
C GLU A 449 4.06 0.77 -2.58
N ALA A 450 2.96 1.46 -2.94
CA ALA A 450 2.15 1.06 -4.08
C ALA A 450 2.90 1.20 -5.41
N LEU A 451 3.70 2.25 -5.57
CA LEU A 451 4.55 2.43 -6.74
C LEU A 451 5.68 1.38 -6.78
N LYS A 452 6.32 1.10 -5.64
CA LYS A 452 7.32 0.02 -5.51
C LYS A 452 6.71 -1.33 -5.89
N LEU A 453 5.48 -1.61 -5.45
CA LEU A 453 4.76 -2.81 -5.87
C LEU A 453 4.53 -2.86 -7.38
N ALA A 454 4.09 -1.75 -7.98
CA ALA A 454 3.85 -1.70 -9.42
C ALA A 454 5.15 -1.93 -10.23
N VAL A 455 6.23 -1.26 -9.85
CA VAL A 455 7.56 -1.45 -10.47
C VAL A 455 8.04 -2.89 -10.29
N TRP A 456 7.93 -3.43 -9.09
CA TRP A 456 8.31 -4.81 -8.78
C TRP A 456 7.49 -5.83 -9.59
N LEU A 457 6.16 -5.65 -9.72
CA LEU A 457 5.32 -6.51 -10.55
C LEU A 457 5.77 -6.52 -12.02
N VAL A 458 6.14 -5.36 -12.55
CA VAL A 458 6.65 -5.26 -13.93
C VAL A 458 8.00 -5.95 -14.08
N ASP A 459 8.93 -5.71 -13.15
CA ASP A 459 10.28 -6.30 -13.17
C ASP A 459 10.24 -7.82 -13.06
N GLN A 460 9.35 -8.35 -12.21
CA GLN A 460 9.14 -9.79 -12.06
C GLN A 460 8.42 -10.42 -13.27
N ALA A 461 7.48 -9.72 -13.88
CA ALA A 461 6.73 -10.19 -15.03
C ALA A 461 7.57 -10.20 -16.31
N VAL A 462 8.46 -9.23 -16.47
CA VAL A 462 9.31 -9.03 -17.64
C VAL A 462 10.73 -8.73 -17.15
N PRO A 463 11.52 -9.75 -16.86
CA PRO A 463 12.91 -9.57 -16.43
C PRO A 463 13.68 -8.67 -17.39
N ASP A 464 14.52 -7.78 -16.85
CA ASP A 464 15.30 -6.78 -17.57
C ASP A 464 14.50 -5.63 -18.20
N PHE A 465 13.17 -5.55 -17.97
CA PHE A 465 12.34 -4.44 -18.47
C PHE A 465 12.94 -3.05 -18.13
N PHE A 466 13.51 -2.90 -16.95
CA PHE A 466 14.14 -1.65 -16.50
C PHE A 466 15.66 -1.60 -16.74
N ARG A 467 16.32 -2.71 -17.14
CA ARG A 467 17.78 -2.77 -17.27
C ARG A 467 18.32 -2.33 -18.64
N GLU A 468 17.50 -2.39 -19.68
CA GLU A 468 17.92 -2.02 -21.06
C GLU A 468 18.00 -0.50 -21.32
N SER A 469 17.96 0.34 -20.27
CA SER A 469 17.89 1.80 -20.40
C SER A 469 18.92 2.55 -19.53
N VAL A 470 20.08 1.94 -19.28
CA VAL A 470 21.24 2.64 -18.70
C VAL A 470 22.36 2.73 -19.73
#